data_690d7cdf64b56ac7c78248aaac50bffe
#
_entry.id   690d7cdf64b56ac7c78248aaac50bffe
#
_cell.length_a   1.000
_cell.length_b   1.000
_cell.length_c   1.000
_cell.angle_alpha   90.00
_cell.angle_beta   90.00
_cell.angle_gamma   90.00
#
_symmetry.space_group_name_H-M   'P 1'
#
loop_
_entity.id
_entity.type
_entity.pdbx_description
1 polymer ?
#
loop_
_entity_poly.entity_id
_entity_poly.type
_entity_poly.pdbx_seq_one_letter_code
_entity_poly.pdbx_strand_id
1 'polypeptide(L)'
;MTYAEKFDYIRRYIKRIAGEEYVDFNNSVYLSEKENADRNFCIGFRMKENNCFPELLGDSDTLQKTVDMYFQACSLGVNTETLAVMAGTLANGGVCPTTGEKVQGN
;
A
#
# COMPACT_ATOMS: atom_id res chain seq x y z
N MET A 1 -4.80 14.90 -4.56
CA MET A 1 -3.43 14.39 -4.26
C MET A 1 -2.77 13.88 -5.52
N THR A 2 -1.49 14.20 -5.71
CA THR A 2 -0.66 13.57 -6.73
C THR A 2 -0.39 12.11 -6.38
N TYR A 3 0.12 11.32 -7.32
CA TYR A 3 0.48 9.93 -7.02
C TYR A 3 1.61 9.84 -6.00
N ALA A 4 2.56 10.79 -6.05
CA ALA A 4 3.62 10.87 -5.04
C ALA A 4 3.05 11.11 -3.64
N GLU A 5 2.09 12.02 -3.51
CA GLU A 5 1.42 12.29 -2.24
C GLU A 5 0.61 11.08 -1.74
N LYS A 6 -0.05 10.37 -2.65
CA LYS A 6 -0.80 9.16 -2.30
C LYS A 6 0.13 8.06 -1.78
N PHE A 7 1.26 7.84 -2.46
CA PHE A 7 2.25 6.88 -2.01
C PHE A 7 2.83 7.26 -0.65
N ASP A 8 3.18 8.53 -0.46
CA ASP A 8 3.71 9.00 0.82
C ASP A 8 2.69 8.85 1.94
N TYR A 9 1.40 9.09 1.65
CA TYR A 9 0.32 8.86 2.61
C TYR A 9 0.27 7.39 3.03
N ILE A 10 0.31 6.46 2.07
CA ILE A 10 0.30 5.02 2.35
C ILE A 10 1.52 4.64 3.20
N ARG A 11 2.69 5.10 2.81
CA ARG A 11 3.93 4.81 3.54
C ARG A 11 3.87 5.29 4.98
N ARG A 12 3.41 6.52 5.19
CA ARG A 12 3.27 7.09 6.53
C ARG A 12 2.23 6.35 7.36
N TYR A 13 1.13 5.94 6.74
CA TYR A 13 0.10 5.15 7.43
C TYR A 13 0.65 3.80 7.89
N ILE A 14 1.37 3.11 7.02
CA ILE A 14 2.03 1.85 7.37
C ILE A 14 3.02 2.06 8.53
N LYS A 15 3.78 3.15 8.47
CA LYS A 15 4.74 3.49 9.53
C LYS A 15 4.06 3.73 10.88
N ARG A 16 2.92 4.40 10.89
CA ARG A 16 2.13 4.61 12.11
C ARG A 16 1.65 3.28 12.70
N ILE A 17 1.12 2.39 11.86
CA ILE A 17 0.70 1.05 12.29
C ILE A 17 1.89 0.28 12.87
N ALA A 18 3.07 0.48 12.31
CA ALA A 18 4.31 -0.17 12.73
C ALA A 18 4.98 0.50 13.95
N GLY A 19 4.35 1.48 14.56
CA GLY A 19 4.91 2.17 15.73
C GLY A 19 6.19 2.93 15.40
N GLU A 20 6.29 3.48 14.20
CA GLU A 20 7.47 4.18 13.66
C GLU A 20 8.70 3.29 13.51
N GLU A 21 8.53 1.95 13.55
CA GLU A 21 9.60 1.02 13.25
C GLU A 21 10.00 1.08 11.77
N TYR A 22 11.08 0.39 11.40
CA TYR A 22 11.68 0.46 10.07
C TYR A 22 10.68 0.07 8.97
N VAL A 23 10.44 1.00 8.06
CA VAL A 23 9.70 0.80 6.81
C VAL A 23 10.41 1.61 5.73
N ASP A 24 10.88 0.96 4.67
CA ASP A 24 11.61 1.65 3.61
C ASP A 24 11.22 1.09 2.23
N PHE A 25 11.33 1.95 1.22
CA PHE A 25 11.02 1.59 -0.16
C PHE A 25 12.19 0.83 -0.79
N ASN A 26 11.88 -0.30 -1.44
CA ASN A 26 12.88 -1.10 -2.13
C ASN A 26 12.67 -0.97 -3.64
N ASN A 27 13.52 -0.19 -4.29
CA ASN A 27 13.41 0.07 -5.73
C ASN A 27 13.64 -1.19 -6.57
N SER A 28 14.49 -2.10 -6.13
CA SER A 28 14.75 -3.35 -6.87
C SER A 28 13.50 -4.22 -6.93
N VAL A 29 12.76 -4.31 -5.83
CA VAL A 29 11.49 -5.04 -5.77
C VAL A 29 10.46 -4.36 -6.68
N TYR A 30 10.36 -3.03 -6.61
CA TYR A 30 9.44 -2.26 -7.45
C TYR A 30 9.70 -2.49 -8.94
N LEU A 31 10.94 -2.44 -9.37
CA LEU A 31 11.30 -2.68 -10.78
C LEU A 31 10.96 -4.12 -11.20
N SER A 32 11.19 -5.09 -10.33
CA SER A 32 10.81 -6.49 -10.58
C SER A 32 9.30 -6.66 -10.72
N GLU A 33 8.52 -5.99 -9.87
CA GLU A 33 7.05 -6.01 -9.96
C GLU A 33 6.57 -5.43 -11.29
N LYS A 34 7.19 -4.35 -11.75
CA LYS A 34 6.87 -3.74 -13.05
C LYS A 34 7.18 -4.68 -14.22
N GLU A 35 8.28 -5.41 -14.16
CA GLU A 35 8.66 -6.38 -15.21
C GLU A 35 7.68 -7.53 -15.30
N ASN A 36 7.03 -7.89 -14.20
CA ASN A 36 6.10 -9.02 -14.11
C ASN A 36 4.66 -8.55 -13.89
N ALA A 37 4.29 -7.45 -14.55
CA ALA A 37 3.05 -6.74 -14.29
C ALA A 37 1.81 -7.30 -14.98
N ASP A 38 1.97 -8.19 -15.96
CA ASP A 38 0.88 -8.63 -16.85
C ASP A 38 -0.35 -9.12 -16.10
N ARG A 39 -0.16 -9.98 -15.10
CA ARG A 39 -1.28 -10.53 -14.33
C ARG A 39 -2.06 -9.45 -13.59
N ASN A 40 -1.35 -8.50 -12.99
CA ASN A 40 -2.00 -7.42 -12.24
C ASN A 40 -2.79 -6.50 -13.18
N PHE A 41 -2.25 -6.20 -14.37
CA PHE A 41 -2.98 -5.44 -15.37
C PHE A 41 -4.20 -6.20 -15.89
N CYS A 42 -4.08 -7.51 -16.11
CA CYS A 42 -5.23 -8.34 -16.49
C CYS A 42 -6.33 -8.28 -15.45
N ILE A 43 -6.00 -8.42 -14.17
CA ILE A 43 -6.96 -8.32 -13.07
C ILE A 43 -7.58 -6.92 -13.03
N GLY A 44 -6.75 -5.88 -13.14
CA GLY A 44 -7.21 -4.49 -13.13
C GLY A 44 -8.19 -4.18 -14.26
N PHE A 45 -7.87 -4.58 -15.49
CA PHE A 45 -8.74 -4.35 -16.63
C PHE A 45 -10.03 -5.16 -16.52
N ARG A 46 -9.99 -6.38 -15.99
CA ARG A 46 -11.18 -7.18 -15.75
C ARG A 46 -12.10 -6.52 -14.71
N MET A 47 -11.52 -5.98 -13.65
CA MET A 47 -12.28 -5.22 -12.65
C MET A 47 -12.92 -3.97 -13.26
N LYS A 48 -12.19 -3.27 -14.11
CA LYS A 48 -12.71 -2.10 -14.83
C LYS A 48 -13.87 -2.48 -15.73
N GLU A 49 -13.74 -3.56 -16.50
CA GLU A 49 -14.79 -4.07 -17.39
C GLU A 49 -16.09 -4.37 -16.62
N ASN A 50 -15.97 -4.85 -15.39
CA ASN A 50 -17.10 -5.21 -14.54
C ASN A 50 -17.54 -4.09 -13.59
N ASN A 51 -17.07 -2.86 -13.81
CA ASN A 51 -17.44 -1.67 -13.01
C ASN A 51 -17.15 -1.83 -11.52
N CYS A 52 -16.02 -2.47 -11.18
CA CYS A 52 -15.64 -2.74 -9.79
C CYS A 52 -14.82 -1.62 -9.16
N PHE A 53 -14.53 -0.53 -9.89
CA PHE A 53 -13.78 0.60 -9.38
C PHE A 53 -14.69 1.81 -9.14
N PRO A 54 -14.30 2.73 -8.24
CA PRO A 54 -14.95 4.03 -8.15
C PRO A 54 -14.87 4.79 -9.48
N GLU A 55 -15.82 5.68 -9.73
CA GLU A 55 -15.91 6.46 -10.98
C GLU A 55 -14.63 7.21 -11.34
N LEU A 56 -13.81 7.55 -10.34
CA LEU A 56 -12.54 8.26 -10.52
C LEU A 56 -11.48 7.46 -11.29
N LEU A 57 -11.69 6.16 -11.51
CA LEU A 57 -10.77 5.29 -12.26
C LEU A 57 -11.30 5.02 -13.68
N GLY A 58 -11.93 6.03 -14.30
CA GLY A 58 -12.67 5.87 -15.54
C GLY A 58 -11.86 5.56 -16.80
N ASP A 59 -10.56 5.84 -16.85
CA ASP A 59 -9.74 5.61 -18.04
C ASP A 59 -8.57 4.65 -17.78
N SER A 60 -8.00 4.13 -18.87
CA SER A 60 -6.90 3.17 -18.81
C SER A 60 -5.60 3.77 -18.26
N ASP A 61 -5.36 5.07 -18.47
CA ASP A 61 -4.18 5.75 -17.93
C ASP A 61 -4.23 5.81 -16.40
N THR A 62 -5.38 6.17 -15.86
CA THR A 62 -5.58 6.20 -14.40
C THR A 62 -5.43 4.80 -13.80
N LEU A 63 -5.94 3.77 -14.47
CA LEU A 63 -5.78 2.39 -14.02
C LEU A 63 -4.31 1.98 -13.99
N GLN A 64 -3.54 2.29 -15.03
CA GLN A 64 -2.12 1.98 -15.10
C GLN A 64 -1.33 2.67 -13.98
N LYS A 65 -1.61 3.94 -13.72
CA LYS A 65 -0.98 4.69 -12.64
C LYS A 65 -1.34 4.13 -11.27
N THR A 66 -2.57 3.69 -11.09
CA THR A 66 -3.03 3.08 -9.84
C THR A 66 -2.36 1.74 -9.59
N VAL A 67 -2.21 0.92 -10.63
CA VAL A 67 -1.49 -0.36 -10.53
C VAL A 67 0.00 -0.11 -10.22
N ASP A 68 0.60 0.92 -10.83
CA ASP A 68 1.98 1.30 -10.55
C ASP A 68 2.15 1.70 -9.07
N MET A 69 1.23 2.48 -8.54
CA MET A 69 1.23 2.84 -7.12
C MET A 69 1.07 1.61 -6.21
N TYR A 70 0.27 0.64 -6.62
CA TYR A 70 0.15 -0.64 -5.91
C TYR A 70 1.50 -1.36 -5.86
N PHE A 71 2.24 -1.37 -6.97
CA PHE A 71 3.59 -1.96 -6.99
C PHE A 71 4.54 -1.24 -6.03
N GLN A 72 4.45 0.08 -5.95
CA GLN A 72 5.25 0.85 -4.99
C GLN A 72 4.90 0.47 -3.55
N ALA A 73 3.61 0.35 -3.24
CA ALA A 73 3.15 -0.05 -1.91
C ALA A 73 3.63 -1.47 -1.56
N CYS A 74 3.63 -2.39 -2.52
CA CYS A 74 4.13 -3.76 -2.35
C CYS A 74 5.65 -3.83 -2.20
N SER A 75 6.34 -2.74 -2.48
CA SER A 75 7.80 -2.68 -2.44
C SER A 75 8.34 -2.01 -1.17
N LEU A 76 7.49 -1.82 -0.17
CA LEU A 76 7.90 -1.36 1.16
C LEU A 76 8.54 -2.52 1.92
N GLY A 77 9.81 -2.35 2.27
CA GLY A 77 10.57 -3.34 3.03
C GLY A 77 10.42 -3.11 4.53
N VAL A 78 10.30 -4.17 5.27
CA VAL A 78 10.13 -4.16 6.73
C VAL A 78 11.03 -5.23 7.36
N ASN A 79 11.22 -5.16 8.68
CA ASN A 79 11.90 -6.23 9.41
C ASN A 79 10.89 -6.96 10.32
N THR A 80 11.37 -7.96 11.04
CA THR A 80 10.54 -8.79 11.92
C THR A 80 9.88 -7.96 13.02
N GLU A 81 10.60 -7.00 13.60
CA GLU A 81 10.05 -6.12 14.64
C GLU A 81 8.92 -5.25 14.09
N THR A 82 9.12 -4.68 12.89
CA THR A 82 8.11 -3.90 12.20
C THR A 82 6.83 -4.71 12.01
N LEU A 83 6.96 -5.93 11.48
CA LEU A 83 5.80 -6.81 11.24
C LEU A 83 5.11 -7.19 12.55
N ALA A 84 5.87 -7.45 13.60
CA ALA A 84 5.31 -7.80 14.91
C ALA A 84 4.48 -6.65 15.48
N VAL A 85 4.97 -5.41 15.37
CA VAL A 85 4.24 -4.24 15.86
C VAL A 85 2.98 -4.00 15.01
N MET A 86 3.08 -4.15 13.69
CA MET A 86 1.91 -4.02 12.80
C MET A 86 0.82 -5.02 13.16
N ALA A 87 1.19 -6.28 13.36
CA ALA A 87 0.26 -7.33 13.80
C ALA A 87 -0.35 -7.00 15.16
N GLY A 88 0.47 -6.49 16.08
CA GLY A 88 0.01 -6.05 17.40
C GLY A 88 -1.00 -4.93 17.34
N THR A 89 -0.80 -3.95 16.45
CA THR A 89 -1.74 -2.85 16.23
C THR A 89 -3.09 -3.38 15.73
N LEU A 90 -3.07 -4.27 14.75
CA LEU A 90 -4.30 -4.88 14.23
C LEU A 90 -5.02 -5.71 15.30
N ALA A 91 -4.27 -6.51 16.05
CA ALA A 91 -4.83 -7.35 17.12
C ALA A 91 -5.37 -6.53 18.30
N ASN A 92 -4.87 -5.31 18.50
CA ASN A 92 -5.23 -4.43 19.60
C ASN A 92 -6.29 -3.40 19.23
N GLY A 93 -7.17 -3.72 18.28
CA GLY A 93 -8.27 -2.84 17.89
C GLY A 93 -7.84 -1.57 17.15
N GLY A 94 -6.67 -1.57 16.55
CA GLY A 94 -6.14 -0.41 15.82
C GLY A 94 -5.30 0.54 16.66
N VAL A 95 -5.03 0.19 17.91
CA VAL A 95 -4.17 0.96 18.81
C VAL A 95 -2.76 0.34 18.83
N CYS A 96 -1.76 1.14 18.45
CA CYS A 96 -0.39 0.66 18.42
C CYS A 96 0.11 0.31 19.83
N PRO A 97 0.59 -0.92 20.08
CA PRO A 97 0.97 -1.35 21.42
C PRO A 97 2.24 -0.66 21.95
N THR A 98 3.10 -0.15 21.07
CA THR A 98 4.35 0.50 21.49
C THR A 98 4.24 2.01 21.62
N THR A 99 3.36 2.66 20.86
CA THR A 99 3.19 4.13 20.89
C THR A 99 1.91 4.55 21.59
N GLY A 100 0.92 3.67 21.69
CA GLY A 100 -0.40 4.00 22.24
C GLY A 100 -1.28 4.80 21.29
N GLU A 101 -0.82 5.08 20.08
CA GLU A 101 -1.59 5.84 19.09
C GLU A 101 -2.73 5.00 18.52
N LYS A 102 -3.93 5.57 18.45
CA LYS A 102 -5.05 4.97 17.73
C LYS A 102 -4.90 5.27 16.26
N VAL A 103 -4.44 4.28 15.49
CA VAL A 103 -4.15 4.44 14.07
C VAL A 103 -5.34 4.04 13.22
N GLN A 104 -6.09 3.04 13.65
CA GLN A 104 -7.13 2.42 12.85
C GLN A 104 -8.39 2.18 13.68
N GLY A 105 -9.53 2.14 12.98
CA GLY A 105 -10.83 1.93 13.63
C GLY A 105 -11.49 3.23 14.05
N ASN A 106 -12.63 3.10 14.70
CA ASN A 106 -13.45 4.22 15.14
C ASN A 106 -13.04 4.73 16.52
#